data_94f32ccbc15645e1014a0b0903fdb018
#
_entry.id   94f32ccbc15645e1014a0b0903fdb018
#
_cell.length_a   1.000
_cell.length_b   1.000
_cell.length_c   1.000
_cell.angle_alpha   90.00
_cell.angle_beta   90.00
_cell.angle_gamma   90.00
#
_symmetry.space_group_name_H-M   'P 1'
#
loop_
_entity.id
_entity.type
_entity.pdbx_description
1 polymer ?
#
loop_
_entity_poly.entity_id
_entity_poly.type
_entity_poly.pdbx_seq_one_letter_code
_entity_poly.pdbx_strand_id
1 'polypeptide(L)'
;MQLTRIHETIRRMIFDILHTLVILQVGLTAGLLLIFSIAVNPGLARLSEEEYYRAMKFINQVILNSTFFLVFIGPVITMPLLTYMSRNDSNMFILTLLSTILYFLGVILITSFKNVPLNNRLEKLNSEEFRDVFLWYKKPWNFWHNIRTFFGLASFLILSTNLIF
;
A
#
# COMPACT_ATOMS: atom_id res chain seq x y z
N MET A 1 32.19 -23.20 17.72
CA MET A 1 30.91 -23.95 17.64
C MET A 1 29.75 -23.29 18.40
N GLN A 2 29.89 -22.87 19.66
CA GLN A 2 28.81 -22.22 20.42
C GLN A 2 28.45 -20.82 19.93
N LEU A 3 29.45 -19.99 19.61
CA LEU A 3 29.25 -18.64 19.06
C LEU A 3 28.54 -18.65 17.69
N THR A 4 28.87 -19.61 16.83
CA THR A 4 28.24 -19.76 15.49
C THR A 4 26.75 -20.07 15.63
N ARG A 5 26.37 -20.95 16.55
CA ARG A 5 24.95 -21.25 16.83
C ARG A 5 24.19 -20.04 17.37
N ILE A 6 24.80 -19.24 18.22
CA ILE A 6 24.18 -18.01 18.77
C ILE A 6 23.91 -17.02 17.62
N HIS A 7 24.88 -16.81 16.73
CA HIS A 7 24.70 -15.92 15.58
C HIS A 7 23.58 -16.38 14.63
N GLU A 8 23.51 -17.70 14.36
CA GLU A 8 22.44 -18.26 13.52
C GLU A 8 21.06 -18.07 14.17
N THR A 9 20.96 -18.31 15.48
CA THR A 9 19.69 -18.13 16.23
C THR A 9 19.24 -16.66 16.20
N ILE A 10 20.13 -15.72 16.45
CA ILE A 10 19.83 -14.29 16.42
C ILE A 10 19.39 -13.86 14.99
N ARG A 11 20.11 -14.30 13.97
CA ARG A 11 19.78 -14.01 12.58
C ARG A 11 18.38 -14.52 12.20
N ARG A 12 18.03 -15.74 12.62
CA ARG A 12 16.72 -16.32 12.38
C ARG A 12 15.62 -15.53 13.10
N MET A 13 15.82 -15.20 14.35
CA MET A 13 14.88 -14.39 15.12
C MET A 13 14.62 -13.02 14.47
N ILE A 14 15.67 -12.33 14.03
CA ILE A 14 15.55 -11.05 13.33
C ILE A 14 14.75 -11.22 12.02
N PHE A 15 15.04 -12.29 11.29
CA PHE A 15 14.32 -12.62 10.06
C PHE A 15 12.82 -12.84 10.32
N ASP A 16 12.46 -13.65 11.32
CA ASP A 16 11.07 -13.96 11.65
C ASP A 16 10.30 -12.71 12.10
N ILE A 17 10.93 -11.83 12.88
CA ILE A 17 10.35 -10.54 13.28
C ILE A 17 10.13 -9.63 12.06
N LEU A 18 11.14 -9.51 11.22
CA LEU A 18 11.04 -8.69 10.01
C LEU A 18 9.96 -9.23 9.05
N HIS A 19 9.91 -10.54 8.84
CA HIS A 19 8.91 -11.18 7.99
C HIS A 19 7.49 -10.92 8.49
N THR A 20 7.27 -11.11 9.79
CA THR A 20 5.98 -10.80 10.43
C THR A 20 5.61 -9.33 10.27
N LEU A 21 6.55 -8.41 10.50
CA LEU A 21 6.34 -6.98 10.34
C LEU A 21 5.94 -6.63 8.89
N VAL A 22 6.64 -7.18 7.91
CA VAL A 22 6.35 -6.93 6.49
C VAL A 22 4.96 -7.45 6.12
N ILE A 23 4.60 -8.66 6.53
CA ILE A 23 3.25 -9.21 6.30
C ILE A 23 2.18 -8.31 6.90
N LEU A 24 2.35 -7.83 8.13
CA LEU A 24 1.41 -6.92 8.76
C LEU A 24 1.28 -5.59 8.00
N GLN A 25 2.39 -4.97 7.62
CA GLN A 25 2.38 -3.70 6.89
C GLN A 25 1.70 -3.84 5.51
N VAL A 26 2.08 -4.85 4.74
CA VAL A 26 1.51 -5.09 3.40
C VAL A 26 0.04 -5.50 3.50
N GLY A 27 -0.31 -6.34 4.47
CA GLY A 27 -1.69 -6.78 4.71
C GLY A 27 -2.60 -5.62 5.13
N LEU A 28 -2.15 -4.76 6.06
CA LEU A 28 -2.89 -3.56 6.47
C LEU A 28 -3.06 -2.58 5.30
N THR A 29 -2.02 -2.39 4.48
CA THR A 29 -2.12 -1.56 3.26
C THR A 29 -3.12 -2.15 2.26
N ALA A 30 -3.02 -3.45 1.97
CA ALA A 30 -3.94 -4.13 1.06
C ALA A 30 -5.39 -4.07 1.56
N GLY A 31 -5.61 -4.28 2.86
CA GLY A 31 -6.91 -4.15 3.52
C GLY A 31 -7.47 -2.73 3.44
N LEU A 32 -6.65 -1.70 3.69
CA LEU A 32 -7.04 -0.30 3.56
C LEU A 32 -7.48 0.02 2.11
N LEU A 33 -6.70 -0.40 1.12
CA LEU A 33 -7.03 -0.19 -0.29
C LEU A 33 -8.30 -0.96 -0.69
N LEU A 34 -8.46 -2.19 -0.25
CA LEU A 34 -9.63 -3.01 -0.53
C LEU A 34 -10.91 -2.40 0.05
N ILE A 35 -10.91 -2.05 1.34
CA ILE A 35 -12.11 -1.49 1.97
C ILE A 35 -12.51 -0.15 1.33
N PHE A 36 -11.52 0.64 0.90
CA PHE A 36 -11.78 1.87 0.19
C PHE A 36 -12.46 1.60 -1.16
N SER A 37 -12.03 0.56 -1.90
CA SER A 37 -12.65 0.14 -3.17
C SER A 37 -14.07 -0.37 -3.02
N ILE A 38 -14.33 -1.23 -2.01
CA ILE A 38 -15.62 -1.95 -1.91
C ILE A 38 -16.67 -1.25 -1.05
N ALA A 39 -16.26 -0.34 -0.17
CA ALA A 39 -17.19 0.33 0.75
C ALA A 39 -17.10 1.86 0.67
N VAL A 40 -15.90 2.45 0.82
CA VAL A 40 -15.77 3.91 0.92
C VAL A 40 -16.14 4.59 -0.40
N ASN A 41 -15.53 4.18 -1.52
CA ASN A 41 -15.85 4.76 -2.84
C ASN A 41 -17.31 4.59 -3.23
N PRO A 42 -17.95 3.40 -3.09
CA PRO A 42 -19.37 3.25 -3.33
C PRO A 42 -20.25 4.10 -2.42
N GLY A 43 -19.87 4.26 -1.15
CA GLY A 43 -20.57 5.14 -0.21
C GLY A 43 -20.47 6.60 -0.62
N LEU A 44 -19.27 7.10 -0.89
CA LEU A 44 -19.03 8.46 -1.36
C LEU A 44 -19.71 8.75 -2.71
N ALA A 45 -19.89 7.75 -3.56
CA ALA A 45 -20.54 7.90 -4.85
C ALA A 45 -22.04 8.27 -4.75
N ARG A 46 -22.65 8.11 -3.57
CA ARG A 46 -24.06 8.48 -3.30
C ARG A 46 -24.22 9.93 -2.86
N LEU A 47 -23.14 10.62 -2.57
CA LEU A 47 -23.15 12.04 -2.20
C LEU A 47 -23.30 12.93 -3.43
N SER A 48 -23.77 14.16 -3.23
CA SER A 48 -23.67 15.21 -4.26
C SER A 48 -22.20 15.47 -4.64
N GLU A 49 -21.97 16.11 -5.78
CA GLU A 49 -20.59 16.39 -6.23
C GLU A 49 -19.81 17.24 -5.21
N GLU A 50 -20.47 18.22 -4.61
CA GLU A 50 -19.86 19.08 -3.59
C GLU A 50 -19.52 18.30 -2.32
N GLU A 51 -20.45 17.48 -1.80
CA GLU A 51 -20.20 16.65 -0.61
C GLU A 51 -19.10 15.62 -0.86
N TYR A 52 -19.07 14.98 -2.04
CA TYR A 52 -18.02 14.06 -2.45
C TYR A 52 -16.64 14.76 -2.44
N TYR A 53 -16.58 15.95 -3.05
CA TYR A 53 -15.35 16.75 -3.09
C TYR A 53 -14.86 17.09 -1.69
N ARG A 54 -15.72 17.62 -0.82
CA ARG A 54 -15.39 17.98 0.56
C ARG A 54 -14.92 16.76 1.35
N ALA A 55 -15.63 15.64 1.25
CA ALA A 55 -15.26 14.40 1.93
C ALA A 55 -13.89 13.88 1.48
N MET A 56 -13.61 13.84 0.17
CA MET A 56 -12.31 13.42 -0.34
C MET A 56 -11.16 14.35 0.07
N LYS A 57 -11.41 15.66 0.10
CA LYS A 57 -10.45 16.66 0.58
C LYS A 57 -10.09 16.41 2.04
N PHE A 58 -11.07 16.23 2.91
CA PHE A 58 -10.83 15.93 4.33
C PHE A 58 -10.11 14.58 4.52
N ILE A 59 -10.52 13.53 3.79
CA ILE A 59 -9.86 12.23 3.85
C ILE A 59 -8.38 12.37 3.47
N ASN A 60 -8.06 13.08 2.38
CA ASN A 60 -6.69 13.31 1.93
C ASN A 60 -5.83 14.07 2.95
N GLN A 61 -6.42 15.00 3.71
CA GLN A 61 -5.72 15.72 4.77
C GLN A 61 -5.45 14.84 5.98
N VAL A 62 -6.45 14.09 6.43
CA VAL A 62 -6.36 13.29 7.67
C VAL A 62 -5.52 12.04 7.50
N ILE A 63 -5.51 11.43 6.30
CA ILE A 63 -4.77 10.19 6.06
C ILE A 63 -3.24 10.37 6.16
N LEU A 64 -2.73 11.57 5.96
CA LEU A 64 -1.29 11.87 6.01
C LEU A 64 -0.80 11.98 7.47
N ASN A 65 -0.84 10.87 8.20
CA ASN A 65 -0.39 10.78 9.58
C ASN A 65 0.70 9.72 9.77
N SER A 66 1.37 9.73 10.92
CA SER A 66 2.51 8.84 11.20
C SER A 66 2.16 7.36 11.07
N THR A 67 0.97 6.94 11.49
CA THR A 67 0.53 5.54 11.40
C THR A 67 0.37 5.12 9.94
N PHE A 68 -0.24 5.96 9.11
CA PHE A 68 -0.35 5.71 7.69
C PHE A 68 1.03 5.59 7.03
N PHE A 69 1.95 6.50 7.33
CA PHE A 69 3.30 6.43 6.77
C PHE A 69 4.04 5.16 7.20
N LEU A 70 3.93 4.75 8.46
CA LEU A 70 4.53 3.52 8.94
C LEU A 70 4.00 2.30 8.19
N VAL A 71 2.70 2.23 7.95
CA VAL A 71 2.03 1.08 7.32
C VAL A 71 2.22 1.10 5.80
N PHE A 72 2.05 2.27 5.16
CA PHE A 72 2.00 2.39 3.70
C PHE A 72 3.40 2.57 3.07
N ILE A 73 4.26 3.35 3.70
CA ILE A 73 5.62 3.64 3.20
C ILE A 73 6.66 2.71 3.83
N GLY A 74 6.43 2.22 5.04
CA GLY A 74 7.33 1.27 5.72
C GLY A 74 7.78 0.10 4.84
N PRO A 75 6.89 -0.55 4.06
CA PRO A 75 7.26 -1.63 3.14
C PRO A 75 8.33 -1.26 2.10
N VAL A 76 8.46 0.01 1.75
CA VAL A 76 9.52 0.47 0.81
C VAL A 76 10.91 0.16 1.33
N ILE A 77 11.08 0.12 2.65
CA ILE A 77 12.34 -0.20 3.32
C ILE A 77 12.36 -1.67 3.76
N THR A 78 11.29 -2.13 4.39
CA THR A 78 11.27 -3.46 5.04
C THR A 78 11.20 -4.62 4.04
N MET A 79 10.51 -4.46 2.90
CA MET A 79 10.44 -5.51 1.87
C MET A 79 11.78 -5.77 1.16
N PRO A 80 12.53 -4.76 0.66
CA PRO A 80 13.88 -5.00 0.12
C PRO A 80 14.83 -5.64 1.13
N LEU A 81 14.75 -5.24 2.41
CA LEU A 81 15.55 -5.85 3.47
C LEU A 81 15.20 -7.33 3.67
N LEU A 82 13.91 -7.66 3.72
CA LEU A 82 13.44 -9.04 3.80
C LEU A 82 13.90 -9.86 2.58
N THR A 83 13.76 -9.30 1.37
CA THR A 83 14.20 -9.95 0.13
C THR A 83 15.72 -10.24 0.17
N TYR A 84 16.51 -9.27 0.63
CA TYR A 84 17.96 -9.48 0.79
C TYR A 84 18.28 -10.57 1.81
N MET A 85 17.56 -10.63 2.94
CA MET A 85 17.76 -11.66 3.95
C MET A 85 17.34 -13.06 3.47
N SER A 86 16.39 -13.14 2.53
CA SER A 86 15.89 -14.40 1.93
C SER A 86 16.80 -15.00 0.86
N ARG A 87 17.88 -14.32 0.43
CA ARG A 87 18.70 -14.69 -0.75
C ARG A 87 19.32 -16.09 -0.73
N ASN A 88 19.43 -16.72 0.44
CA ASN A 88 19.99 -18.07 0.58
C ASN A 88 18.93 -19.18 0.42
N ASP A 89 17.64 -18.82 0.37
CA ASP A 89 16.53 -19.70 0.07
C ASP A 89 15.90 -19.25 -1.26
N SER A 90 16.08 -20.03 -2.32
CA SER A 90 15.67 -19.64 -3.68
C SER A 90 14.18 -19.39 -3.79
N ASN A 91 13.34 -20.20 -3.15
CA ASN A 91 11.88 -20.06 -3.24
C ASN A 91 11.44 -18.80 -2.50
N MET A 92 11.89 -18.63 -1.27
CA MET A 92 11.57 -17.47 -0.44
C MET A 92 12.07 -16.18 -1.08
N PHE A 93 13.27 -16.18 -1.66
CA PHE A 93 13.83 -15.04 -2.39
C PHE A 93 12.95 -14.62 -3.56
N ILE A 94 12.54 -15.58 -4.42
CA ILE A 94 11.70 -15.27 -5.58
C ILE A 94 10.35 -14.71 -5.15
N LEU A 95 9.70 -15.29 -4.15
CA LEU A 95 8.38 -14.83 -3.67
C LEU A 95 8.47 -13.45 -3.02
N THR A 96 9.47 -13.19 -2.17
CA THR A 96 9.66 -11.88 -1.55
C THR A 96 10.05 -10.82 -2.58
N LEU A 97 10.89 -11.15 -3.55
CA LEU A 97 11.28 -10.25 -4.65
C LEU A 97 10.08 -9.88 -5.51
N LEU A 98 9.28 -10.88 -5.95
CA LEU A 98 8.08 -10.64 -6.76
C LEU A 98 7.06 -9.78 -6.00
N SER A 99 6.81 -10.10 -4.73
CA SER A 99 5.93 -9.30 -3.87
C SER A 99 6.44 -7.85 -3.74
N THR A 100 7.76 -7.66 -3.55
CA THR A 100 8.38 -6.34 -3.46
C THR A 100 8.19 -5.53 -4.75
N ILE A 101 8.42 -6.15 -5.91
CA ILE A 101 8.22 -5.50 -7.22
C ILE A 101 6.76 -5.09 -7.41
N LEU A 102 5.80 -5.98 -7.12
CA LEU A 102 4.37 -5.69 -7.24
C LEU A 102 3.95 -4.54 -6.33
N TYR A 103 4.42 -4.53 -5.08
CA TYR A 103 4.11 -3.46 -4.14
C TYR A 103 4.70 -2.13 -4.62
N PHE A 104 5.97 -2.12 -4.99
CA PHE A 104 6.66 -0.89 -5.39
C PHE A 104 6.06 -0.31 -6.67
N LEU A 105 5.95 -1.09 -7.75
CA LEU A 105 5.42 -0.62 -9.03
C LEU A 105 3.91 -0.39 -8.98
N GLY A 106 3.17 -1.34 -8.39
CA GLY A 106 1.71 -1.34 -8.42
C GLY A 106 1.06 -0.48 -7.35
N VAL A 107 1.68 -0.32 -6.16
CA VAL A 107 1.11 0.49 -5.08
C VAL A 107 1.80 1.84 -4.99
N ILE A 108 3.12 1.86 -4.80
CA ILE A 108 3.86 3.10 -4.50
C ILE A 108 3.93 4.02 -5.72
N LEU A 109 4.38 3.53 -6.88
CA LEU A 109 4.52 4.39 -8.07
C LEU A 109 3.15 4.87 -8.58
N ILE A 110 2.13 4.01 -8.60
CA ILE A 110 0.78 4.42 -9.00
C ILE A 110 0.24 5.48 -8.03
N THR A 111 0.42 5.31 -6.73
CA THR A 111 0.03 6.33 -5.75
C THR A 111 0.73 7.64 -6.03
N SER A 112 2.06 7.63 -6.18
CA SER A 112 2.88 8.84 -6.33
C SER A 112 2.61 9.58 -7.65
N PHE A 113 2.46 8.85 -8.76
CA PHE A 113 2.35 9.47 -10.09
C PHE A 113 0.92 9.63 -10.61
N LYS A 114 -0.06 8.98 -9.99
CA LYS A 114 -1.47 9.04 -10.44
C LYS A 114 -2.40 9.59 -9.36
N ASN A 115 -2.50 8.97 -8.19
CA ASN A 115 -3.46 9.40 -7.18
C ASN A 115 -3.04 10.69 -6.46
N VAL A 116 -1.77 10.83 -6.06
CA VAL A 116 -1.28 12.04 -5.37
C VAL A 116 -1.40 13.30 -6.22
N PRO A 117 -1.02 13.34 -7.52
CA PRO A 117 -1.24 14.54 -8.34
C PRO A 117 -2.72 14.93 -8.47
N LEU A 118 -3.64 13.95 -8.56
CA LEU A 118 -5.07 14.21 -8.55
C LEU A 118 -5.52 14.81 -7.23
N ASN A 119 -5.06 14.25 -6.10
CA ASN A 119 -5.36 14.77 -4.76
C ASN A 119 -4.84 16.21 -4.59
N ASN A 120 -3.61 16.49 -5.02
CA ASN A 120 -3.02 17.83 -4.95
C ASN A 120 -3.78 18.85 -5.81
N ARG A 121 -4.30 18.43 -6.96
CA ARG A 121 -5.16 19.28 -7.78
C ARG A 121 -6.50 19.54 -7.11
N LEU A 122 -7.11 18.50 -6.50
CA LEU A 122 -8.36 18.62 -5.75
C LEU A 122 -8.23 19.59 -4.58
N GLU A 123 -7.09 19.54 -3.85
CA GLU A 123 -6.82 20.39 -2.70
C GLU A 123 -6.79 21.89 -3.05
N LYS A 124 -6.33 22.23 -4.25
CA LYS A 124 -6.18 23.62 -4.72
C LYS A 124 -7.47 24.25 -5.20
N LEU A 125 -8.56 23.49 -5.38
CA LEU A 125 -9.82 24.03 -5.86
C LEU A 125 -10.55 24.86 -4.78
N ASN A 126 -11.14 25.96 -5.23
CA ASN A 126 -12.08 26.76 -4.46
C ASN A 126 -13.51 26.21 -4.58
N SER A 127 -14.36 26.56 -3.62
CA SER A 127 -15.73 26.00 -3.50
C SER A 127 -16.68 26.31 -4.68
N GLU A 128 -16.31 27.18 -5.59
CA GLU A 128 -17.12 27.57 -6.75
C GLU A 128 -16.78 26.80 -8.04
N GLU A 129 -15.68 25.98 -8.02
CA GLU A 129 -15.14 25.30 -9.20
C GLU A 129 -15.50 23.79 -9.26
N PHE A 130 -16.66 23.40 -8.72
CA PHE A 130 -17.05 21.95 -8.63
C PHE A 130 -17.46 21.32 -9.97
N ARG A 131 -17.60 22.12 -11.03
CA ARG A 131 -17.98 21.57 -12.33
C ARG A 131 -16.90 20.63 -12.84
N ASP A 132 -17.32 19.47 -13.33
CA ASP A 132 -16.47 18.47 -13.95
C ASP A 132 -15.50 17.72 -13.00
N VAL A 133 -15.57 17.91 -11.66
CA VAL A 133 -14.76 17.15 -10.70
C VAL A 133 -14.95 15.63 -10.89
N PHE A 134 -16.15 15.22 -11.26
CA PHE A 134 -16.44 13.84 -11.58
C PHE A 134 -15.57 13.29 -12.71
N LEU A 135 -15.40 14.04 -13.80
CA LEU A 135 -14.69 13.60 -15.00
C LEU A 135 -13.17 13.58 -14.78
N TRP A 136 -12.62 14.66 -14.25
CA TRP A 136 -11.17 14.78 -14.17
C TRP A 136 -10.57 14.22 -12.87
N TYR A 137 -11.37 14.04 -11.78
CA TYR A 137 -10.90 13.50 -10.50
C TYR A 137 -11.48 12.11 -10.20
N LYS A 138 -12.80 12.00 -9.96
CA LYS A 138 -13.43 10.77 -9.43
C LYS A 138 -13.18 9.56 -10.33
N LYS A 139 -13.42 9.69 -11.64
CA LYS A 139 -13.25 8.58 -12.59
C LYS A 139 -11.79 8.12 -12.71
N PRO A 140 -10.80 8.98 -13.02
CA PRO A 140 -9.40 8.56 -13.10
C PRO A 140 -8.83 8.14 -11.74
N TRP A 141 -9.21 8.80 -10.64
CA TRP A 141 -8.74 8.43 -9.31
C TRP A 141 -9.18 7.00 -8.93
N ASN A 142 -10.45 6.66 -9.13
CA ASN A 142 -10.99 5.33 -8.86
C ASN A 142 -10.37 4.25 -9.76
N PHE A 143 -10.13 4.56 -11.03
CA PHE A 143 -9.45 3.63 -11.94
C PHE A 143 -8.06 3.25 -11.40
N TRP A 144 -7.22 4.23 -11.09
CA TRP A 144 -5.89 3.98 -10.55
C TRP A 144 -5.92 3.38 -9.16
N HIS A 145 -6.91 3.75 -8.34
CA HIS A 145 -7.12 3.16 -7.04
C HIS A 145 -7.39 1.64 -7.13
N ASN A 146 -8.26 1.21 -8.05
CA ASN A 146 -8.55 -0.21 -8.23
C ASN A 146 -7.33 -0.99 -8.73
N ILE A 147 -6.52 -0.39 -9.61
CA ILE A 147 -5.28 -1.01 -10.07
C ILE A 147 -4.32 -1.22 -8.89
N ARG A 148 -4.05 -0.18 -8.09
CA ARG A 148 -3.16 -0.33 -6.93
C ARG A 148 -3.72 -1.27 -5.87
N THR A 149 -5.04 -1.37 -5.72
CA THR A 149 -5.70 -2.34 -4.85
C THR A 149 -5.40 -3.77 -5.30
N PHE A 150 -5.55 -4.05 -6.59
CA PHE A 150 -5.20 -5.35 -7.17
C PHE A 150 -3.75 -5.73 -6.89
N PHE A 151 -2.80 -4.82 -7.16
CA PHE A 151 -1.38 -5.07 -6.92
C PHE A 151 -1.05 -5.23 -5.43
N GLY A 152 -1.68 -4.46 -4.56
CA GLY A 152 -1.53 -4.58 -3.11
C GLY A 152 -1.99 -5.95 -2.59
N LEU A 153 -3.15 -6.42 -3.04
CA LEU A 153 -3.67 -7.74 -2.71
C LEU A 153 -2.79 -8.86 -3.26
N ALA A 154 -2.35 -8.76 -4.53
CA ALA A 154 -1.45 -9.74 -5.14
C ALA A 154 -0.12 -9.83 -4.39
N SER A 155 0.48 -8.67 -4.04
CA SER A 155 1.69 -8.60 -3.24
C SER A 155 1.51 -9.28 -1.88
N PHE A 156 0.41 -8.98 -1.17
CA PHE A 156 0.09 -9.59 0.12
C PHE A 156 -0.10 -11.10 0.02
N LEU A 157 -0.85 -11.58 -0.95
CA LEU A 157 -1.11 -13.01 -1.14
C LEU A 157 0.19 -13.77 -1.42
N ILE A 158 1.04 -13.27 -2.34
CA ILE A 158 2.33 -13.91 -2.65
C ILE A 158 3.22 -13.93 -1.41
N LEU A 159 3.30 -12.83 -0.67
CA LEU A 159 4.11 -12.79 0.56
C LEU A 159 3.61 -13.78 1.60
N SER A 160 2.29 -13.95 1.72
CA SER A 160 1.65 -14.84 2.72
C SER A 160 1.85 -16.33 2.38
N THR A 161 2.12 -16.69 1.10
CA THR A 161 2.42 -18.09 0.75
C THR A 161 3.69 -18.60 1.42
N ASN A 162 4.63 -17.71 1.77
CA ASN A 162 5.84 -18.06 2.53
C ASN A 162 5.56 -18.56 3.96
N LEU A 163 4.33 -18.41 4.47
CA LEU A 163 3.93 -18.96 5.78
C LEU A 163 3.50 -20.43 5.69
N ILE A 164 3.24 -20.93 4.49
CA ILE A 164 2.64 -22.26 4.27
C ILE A 164 3.72 -23.27 3.83
N PHE A 165 4.78 -22.80 3.20
CA PHE A 165 5.88 -23.59 2.66
C PHE A 165 7.21 -23.20 3.28
#